data_0324af052884d9630e36dece1acdd3af
#
_entry.id   0324af052884d9630e36dece1acdd3af
#
_cell.length_a   1.000
_cell.length_b   1.000
_cell.length_c   1.000
_cell.angle_alpha   90.00
_cell.angle_beta   90.00
_cell.angle_gamma   90.00
#
_symmetry.space_group_name_H-M   'P 1'
#
loop_
_entity.id
_entity.type
_entity.pdbx_description
1 polymer ?
#
loop_
_entity_poly.entity_id
_entity_poly.type
_entity_poly.pdbx_seq_one_letter_code
_entity_poly.pdbx_strand_id
1 'polypeptide(L)'
;MRIFYTFFITLYGILLHFVSFFNEKAKKIIDGRLFLKQYPPKIPKDRKCIWLHCASAGEMEQAIPIINLLKTKNENYFIVVSFYSSSGFEQYCNTNYADYYFYLPLDTPQNAKKLIEILKPDLAIFIRYEIWWNILSALKNKNIPTYLVNANLNKKRSFFYQFYLDKTYPLFTKIFDTENYGNTKIERALLNQREALIDEKISAFCKDSFVIVLGSSWKEEEVLMAEFYRKNKNHFSYIKIIIAPHEWNEHKQNELELLFEEPISVHSSFNANNNTSILFLDKKGILKYLYRYADIAIIGGGFGKGVHNITESVVYGTPVIFGPNYNAFEEVQELIDLNFIAFPIHNYIEFEKTLLALSDKETLTKIVYNKKMNYFEKHIDVAEYILAIILPD
;
A
#
# COMPACT_ATOMS: atom_id res chain seq x y z
N MET A 1 16.15 3.96 29.29
CA MET A 1 15.57 4.12 27.94
C MET A 1 14.11 3.76 27.86
N ARG A 2 13.67 2.53 28.21
CA ARG A 2 12.24 2.15 28.14
C ARG A 2 11.33 3.06 28.97
N ILE A 3 11.80 3.57 30.13
CA ILE A 3 11.06 4.54 30.95
C ILE A 3 10.86 5.85 30.18
N PHE A 4 11.91 6.37 29.52
CA PHE A 4 11.80 7.57 28.67
C PHE A 4 10.87 7.35 27.48
N TYR A 5 10.98 6.22 26.80
CA TYR A 5 10.06 5.84 25.74
C TYR A 5 8.61 5.85 26.27
N THR A 6 8.35 5.20 27.40
CA THR A 6 7.01 5.15 28.01
C THR A 6 6.51 6.54 28.38
N PHE A 7 7.39 7.41 28.89
CA PHE A 7 7.04 8.80 29.20
C PHE A 7 6.59 9.56 27.93
N PHE A 8 7.38 9.48 26.84
CA PHE A 8 7.00 10.14 25.58
C PHE A 8 5.73 9.55 24.95
N ILE A 9 5.53 8.24 25.02
CA ILE A 9 4.30 7.60 24.56
C ILE A 9 3.07 8.09 25.38
N THR A 10 3.25 8.23 26.70
CA THR A 10 2.17 8.73 27.57
C THR A 10 1.84 10.20 27.25
N LEU A 11 2.86 11.04 27.08
CA LEU A 11 2.70 12.44 26.69
C LEU A 11 2.01 12.54 25.33
N TYR A 12 2.44 11.74 24.34
CA TYR A 12 1.77 11.65 23.04
C TYR A 12 0.29 11.26 23.19
N GLY A 13 -0.03 10.32 24.06
CA GLY A 13 -1.42 9.93 24.33
C GLY A 13 -2.29 11.05 24.89
N ILE A 14 -1.74 11.87 25.80
CA ILE A 14 -2.38 13.07 26.34
C ILE A 14 -2.63 14.10 25.23
N LEU A 15 -1.61 14.36 24.40
CA LEU A 15 -1.71 15.29 23.26
C LEU A 15 -2.74 14.80 22.24
N LEU A 16 -2.73 13.50 21.92
CA LEU A 16 -3.70 12.91 20.99
C LEU A 16 -5.14 13.04 21.53
N HIS A 17 -5.32 12.85 22.84
CA HIS A 17 -6.61 13.04 23.48
C HIS A 17 -7.07 14.50 23.37
N PHE A 18 -6.18 15.47 23.58
CA PHE A 18 -6.48 16.88 23.39
C PHE A 18 -6.84 17.20 21.94
N VAL A 19 -6.06 16.70 20.97
CA VAL A 19 -6.32 16.89 19.53
C VAL A 19 -7.65 16.25 19.11
N SER A 20 -8.09 15.18 19.77
CA SER A 20 -9.35 14.50 19.45
C SER A 20 -10.61 15.37 19.64
N PHE A 21 -10.54 16.46 20.41
CA PHE A 21 -11.63 17.43 20.52
C PHE A 21 -11.84 18.27 19.24
N PHE A 22 -10.81 18.38 18.39
CA PHE A 22 -10.81 19.22 17.20
C PHE A 22 -10.59 18.46 15.88
N ASN A 23 -10.26 17.16 15.96
CA ASN A 23 -9.92 16.35 14.80
C ASN A 23 -10.64 15.00 14.85
N GLU A 24 -11.54 14.77 13.89
CA GLU A 24 -12.34 13.55 13.82
C GLU A 24 -11.51 12.27 13.69
N LYS A 25 -10.37 12.30 12.95
CA LYS A 25 -9.50 11.12 12.82
C LYS A 25 -8.87 10.75 14.16
N ALA A 26 -8.41 11.76 14.93
CA ALA A 26 -7.88 11.53 16.27
C ALA A 26 -8.97 11.02 17.23
N LYS A 27 -10.20 11.55 17.13
CA LYS A 27 -11.34 11.09 17.91
C LYS A 27 -11.66 9.62 17.63
N LYS A 28 -11.75 9.22 16.38
CA LYS A 28 -11.98 7.82 15.97
C LYS A 28 -10.92 6.86 16.53
N ILE A 29 -9.65 7.28 16.57
CA ILE A 29 -8.56 6.48 17.15
C ILE A 29 -8.73 6.34 18.67
N ILE A 30 -9.08 7.41 19.38
CA ILE A 30 -9.28 7.37 20.84
C ILE A 30 -10.47 6.51 21.21
N ASP A 31 -11.61 6.73 20.56
CA ASP A 31 -12.85 5.98 20.81
C ASP A 31 -12.67 4.50 20.45
N GLY A 32 -12.04 4.23 19.30
CA GLY A 32 -11.78 2.87 18.84
C GLY A 32 -10.83 2.07 19.73
N ARG A 33 -9.88 2.72 20.43
CA ARG A 33 -9.01 2.06 21.42
C ARG A 33 -9.77 1.56 22.66
N LEU A 34 -10.90 2.13 22.97
CA LEU A 34 -11.76 1.66 24.06
C LEU A 34 -12.55 0.40 23.68
N PHE A 35 -12.79 0.20 22.38
CA PHE A 35 -13.58 -0.89 21.84
C PHE A 35 -13.07 -2.28 22.26
N LEU A 36 -11.76 -2.52 22.19
CA LEU A 36 -11.17 -3.80 22.59
C LEU A 36 -11.48 -4.18 24.05
N LYS A 37 -11.54 -3.19 24.94
CA LYS A 37 -11.87 -3.43 26.36
C LYS A 37 -13.35 -3.73 26.58
N GLN A 38 -14.20 -3.08 25.80
CA GLN A 38 -15.67 -3.22 25.89
C GLN A 38 -16.15 -4.49 25.18
N TYR A 39 -15.53 -4.83 24.06
CA TYR A 39 -15.91 -5.93 23.19
C TYR A 39 -14.67 -6.79 22.84
N PRO A 40 -14.13 -7.57 23.80
CA PRO A 40 -13.00 -8.44 23.54
C PRO A 40 -13.38 -9.56 22.55
N PRO A 41 -12.44 -10.03 21.73
CA PRO A 41 -12.70 -11.15 20.83
C PRO A 41 -13.06 -12.42 21.61
N LYS A 42 -14.04 -13.14 21.12
CA LYS A 42 -14.41 -14.46 21.65
C LYS A 42 -13.63 -15.53 20.89
N ILE A 43 -12.39 -15.78 21.31
CA ILE A 43 -11.50 -16.75 20.66
C ILE A 43 -11.96 -18.16 21.05
N PRO A 44 -12.32 -19.04 20.09
CA PRO A 44 -12.66 -20.42 20.37
C PRO A 44 -11.47 -21.17 20.99
N LYS A 45 -11.73 -22.07 21.94
CA LYS A 45 -10.67 -22.78 22.71
C LYS A 45 -9.86 -23.76 21.85
N ASP A 46 -10.42 -24.22 20.77
CA ASP A 46 -9.85 -25.13 19.78
C ASP A 46 -9.10 -24.42 18.65
N ARG A 47 -9.13 -23.08 18.61
CA ARG A 47 -8.42 -22.29 17.59
C ARG A 47 -7.21 -21.57 18.17
N LYS A 48 -6.10 -21.58 17.43
CA LYS A 48 -4.89 -20.81 17.76
C LYS A 48 -5.06 -19.35 17.33
N CYS A 49 -4.78 -18.43 18.24
CA CYS A 49 -4.86 -17.00 18.00
C CYS A 49 -3.58 -16.49 17.30
N ILE A 50 -3.71 -16.07 16.06
CA ILE A 50 -2.65 -15.44 15.29
C ILE A 50 -2.92 -13.93 15.23
N TRP A 51 -2.05 -13.12 15.85
CA TRP A 51 -2.20 -11.68 15.86
C TRP A 51 -1.28 -11.02 14.83
N LEU A 52 -1.88 -10.28 13.88
CA LEU A 52 -1.14 -9.44 12.94
C LEU A 52 -1.33 -7.96 13.32
N HIS A 53 -0.25 -7.20 13.36
CA HIS A 53 -0.31 -5.75 13.54
C HIS A 53 0.10 -5.03 12.26
N CYS A 54 -0.82 -4.21 11.75
CA CYS A 54 -0.68 -3.37 10.55
C CYS A 54 -1.06 -1.94 10.93
N ALA A 55 -0.15 -0.96 10.92
CA ALA A 55 -0.48 0.39 11.35
C ALA A 55 -1.53 1.06 10.45
N SER A 56 -1.50 0.75 9.15
CA SER A 56 -2.30 1.41 8.13
C SER A 56 -2.85 0.41 7.09
N ALA A 57 -3.66 0.92 6.16
CA ALA A 57 -4.12 0.15 5.00
C ALA A 57 -2.95 -0.38 4.15
N GLY A 58 -1.86 0.38 4.03
CA GLY A 58 -0.68 -0.03 3.26
C GLY A 58 0.06 -1.22 3.88
N GLU A 59 0.15 -1.32 5.22
CA GLU A 59 0.68 -2.50 5.88
C GLU A 59 -0.29 -3.69 5.83
N MET A 60 -1.60 -3.43 5.85
CA MET A 60 -2.59 -4.50 5.67
C MET A 60 -2.46 -5.18 4.31
N GLU A 61 -2.28 -4.41 3.22
CA GLU A 61 -2.03 -5.00 1.89
C GLU A 61 -0.78 -5.91 1.90
N GLN A 62 0.24 -5.58 2.69
CA GLN A 62 1.42 -6.42 2.86
C GLN A 62 1.16 -7.69 3.70
N ALA A 63 0.19 -7.63 4.62
CA ALA A 63 -0.20 -8.77 5.44
C ALA A 63 -1.13 -9.76 4.71
N ILE A 64 -1.89 -9.32 3.71
CA ILE A 64 -2.90 -10.13 3.01
C ILE A 64 -2.33 -11.44 2.43
N PRO A 65 -1.16 -11.50 1.78
CA PRO A 65 -0.59 -12.77 1.31
C PRO A 65 -0.41 -13.78 2.46
N ILE A 66 0.11 -13.33 3.59
CA ILE A 66 0.29 -14.16 4.80
C ILE A 66 -1.06 -14.61 5.36
N ILE A 67 -2.03 -13.70 5.47
CA ILE A 67 -3.38 -13.99 5.98
C ILE A 67 -4.08 -15.03 5.10
N ASN A 68 -4.03 -14.87 3.78
CA ASN A 68 -4.66 -15.82 2.85
C ASN A 68 -4.08 -17.22 3.01
N LEU A 69 -2.76 -17.33 3.09
CA LEU A 69 -2.10 -18.62 3.31
C LEU A 69 -2.41 -19.23 4.68
N LEU A 70 -2.48 -18.43 5.75
CA LEU A 70 -2.91 -18.91 7.07
C LEU A 70 -4.30 -19.54 7.01
N LYS A 71 -5.23 -18.89 6.30
CA LYS A 71 -6.60 -19.40 6.15
C LYS A 71 -6.69 -20.68 5.33
N THR A 72 -5.85 -20.82 4.30
CA THR A 72 -5.85 -22.02 3.45
C THR A 72 -5.13 -23.19 4.09
N LYS A 73 -4.08 -22.93 4.89
CA LYS A 73 -3.29 -23.99 5.55
C LYS A 73 -4.04 -24.65 6.71
N ASN A 74 -4.81 -23.89 7.48
CA ASN A 74 -5.50 -24.44 8.64
C ASN A 74 -6.70 -23.60 9.08
N GLU A 75 -7.89 -24.16 9.06
CA GLU A 75 -9.13 -23.52 9.54
C GLU A 75 -9.13 -23.28 11.07
N ASN A 76 -8.21 -23.90 11.81
CA ASN A 76 -8.09 -23.76 13.25
C ASN A 76 -7.35 -22.48 13.69
N TYR A 77 -7.01 -21.57 12.79
CA TYR A 77 -6.46 -20.27 13.15
C TYR A 77 -7.58 -19.24 13.34
N PHE A 78 -7.54 -18.52 14.47
CA PHE A 78 -8.33 -17.33 14.74
C PHE A 78 -7.45 -16.12 14.47
N ILE A 79 -7.71 -15.44 13.36
CA ILE A 79 -6.88 -14.33 12.89
C ILE A 79 -7.40 -13.02 13.48
N VAL A 80 -6.52 -12.31 14.16
CA VAL A 80 -6.79 -11.01 14.77
C VAL A 80 -5.90 -9.97 14.10
N VAL A 81 -6.49 -8.87 13.63
CA VAL A 81 -5.71 -7.77 13.04
C VAL A 81 -5.91 -6.49 13.84
N SER A 82 -4.81 -5.82 14.15
CA SER A 82 -4.85 -4.51 14.80
C SER A 82 -4.33 -3.41 13.90
N PHE A 83 -4.96 -2.23 13.98
CA PHE A 83 -4.58 -1.03 13.27
C PHE A 83 -4.18 0.09 14.22
N TYR A 84 -3.28 0.96 13.77
CA TYR A 84 -2.99 2.20 14.47
C TYR A 84 -3.81 3.37 13.90
N SER A 85 -3.95 3.44 12.55
CA SER A 85 -4.66 4.51 11.84
C SER A 85 -6.14 4.19 11.61
N SER A 86 -6.97 5.25 11.56
CA SER A 86 -8.40 5.12 11.22
C SER A 86 -8.62 4.64 9.79
N SER A 87 -7.80 5.07 8.84
CA SER A 87 -7.92 4.65 7.43
C SER A 87 -7.77 3.15 7.23
N GLY A 88 -6.82 2.52 7.94
CA GLY A 88 -6.66 1.07 7.90
C GLY A 88 -7.87 0.34 8.48
N PHE A 89 -8.32 0.76 9.67
CA PHE A 89 -9.47 0.14 10.31
C PHE A 89 -10.76 0.28 9.49
N GLU A 90 -11.09 1.49 9.04
CA GLU A 90 -12.32 1.78 8.29
C GLU A 90 -12.38 0.99 6.96
N GLN A 91 -11.24 0.82 6.31
CA GLN A 91 -11.18 0.10 5.04
C GLN A 91 -11.36 -1.41 5.20
N TYR A 92 -10.90 -2.00 6.32
CA TYR A 92 -10.80 -3.45 6.45
C TYR A 92 -11.70 -4.06 7.52
N CYS A 93 -12.23 -3.30 8.48
CA CYS A 93 -13.02 -3.85 9.60
C CYS A 93 -14.26 -4.66 9.18
N ASN A 94 -14.78 -4.44 7.99
CA ASN A 94 -15.93 -5.16 7.43
C ASN A 94 -15.53 -6.18 6.36
N THR A 95 -14.25 -6.52 6.25
CA THR A 95 -13.77 -7.53 5.31
C THR A 95 -13.62 -8.89 5.98
N ASN A 96 -13.50 -9.94 5.16
CA ASN A 96 -13.35 -11.32 5.64
C ASN A 96 -11.87 -11.73 5.79
N TYR A 97 -10.90 -10.79 5.83
CA TYR A 97 -9.49 -11.17 5.99
C TYR A 97 -9.18 -11.66 7.41
N ALA A 98 -9.83 -11.13 8.44
CA ALA A 98 -9.61 -11.58 9.82
C ALA A 98 -10.94 -11.86 10.54
N ASP A 99 -10.87 -12.64 11.61
CA ASP A 99 -12.00 -12.95 12.47
C ASP A 99 -12.33 -11.76 13.40
N TYR A 100 -11.32 -10.93 13.72
CA TYR A 100 -11.49 -9.77 14.59
C TYR A 100 -10.54 -8.63 14.24
N TYR A 101 -11.05 -7.40 14.32
CA TYR A 101 -10.28 -6.17 14.07
C TYR A 101 -10.39 -5.21 15.24
N PHE A 102 -9.29 -4.52 15.58
CA PHE A 102 -9.29 -3.53 16.65
C PHE A 102 -8.22 -2.45 16.44
N TYR A 103 -8.33 -1.33 17.18
CA TYR A 103 -7.29 -0.32 17.26
C TYR A 103 -6.25 -0.69 18.31
N LEU A 104 -4.97 -0.65 17.94
CA LEU A 104 -3.87 -0.88 18.87
C LEU A 104 -3.94 0.12 20.03
N PRO A 105 -4.00 -0.34 21.28
CA PRO A 105 -3.97 0.56 22.44
C PRO A 105 -2.62 1.29 22.51
N LEU A 106 -2.61 2.45 23.19
CA LEU A 106 -1.38 3.20 23.42
C LEU A 106 -0.34 2.31 24.12
N ASP A 107 0.90 2.29 23.59
CA ASP A 107 1.97 1.37 24.04
C ASP A 107 2.55 1.74 25.42
N THR A 108 1.71 1.69 26.45
CA THR A 108 2.11 1.76 27.86
C THR A 108 2.27 0.37 28.45
N PRO A 109 3.10 0.19 29.51
CA PRO A 109 3.28 -1.12 30.14
C PRO A 109 1.96 -1.76 30.61
N GLN A 110 1.03 -0.95 31.13
CA GLN A 110 -0.28 -1.43 31.59
C GLN A 110 -1.16 -1.88 30.43
N ASN A 111 -1.22 -1.09 29.34
CA ASN A 111 -2.01 -1.45 28.18
C ASN A 111 -1.44 -2.67 27.46
N ALA A 112 -0.10 -2.75 27.33
CA ALA A 112 0.58 -3.90 26.75
C ALA A 112 0.24 -5.19 27.52
N LYS A 113 0.35 -5.17 28.84
CA LYS A 113 -0.03 -6.32 29.68
C LYS A 113 -1.49 -6.73 29.48
N LYS A 114 -2.43 -5.78 29.55
CA LYS A 114 -3.87 -6.03 29.35
C LYS A 114 -4.18 -6.57 27.95
N LEU A 115 -3.52 -6.03 26.91
CA LEU A 115 -3.69 -6.49 25.53
C LEU A 115 -3.35 -7.99 25.42
N ILE A 116 -2.18 -8.40 25.96
CA ILE A 116 -1.75 -9.80 25.90
C ILE A 116 -2.66 -10.71 26.74
N GLU A 117 -3.17 -10.23 27.89
CA GLU A 117 -4.13 -10.98 28.72
C GLU A 117 -5.48 -11.18 28.02
N ILE A 118 -5.93 -10.21 27.21
CA ILE A 118 -7.18 -10.29 26.45
C ILE A 118 -7.01 -11.21 25.22
N LEU A 119 -5.97 -11.01 24.43
CA LEU A 119 -5.80 -11.72 23.17
C LEU A 119 -5.21 -13.12 23.36
N LYS A 120 -4.32 -13.30 24.33
CA LYS A 120 -3.54 -14.55 24.53
C LYS A 120 -3.04 -15.15 23.23
N PRO A 121 -2.32 -14.36 22.39
CA PRO A 121 -1.95 -14.84 21.09
C PRO A 121 -0.92 -15.99 21.17
N ASP A 122 -1.09 -17.00 20.32
CA ASP A 122 -0.12 -18.09 20.16
C ASP A 122 1.12 -17.62 19.42
N LEU A 123 0.94 -16.64 18.49
CA LEU A 123 2.03 -15.93 17.84
C LEU A 123 1.60 -14.53 17.41
N ALA A 124 2.58 -13.62 17.21
CA ALA A 124 2.34 -12.26 16.73
C ALA A 124 3.25 -11.92 15.53
N ILE A 125 2.68 -11.26 14.52
CA ILE A 125 3.38 -10.79 13.32
C ILE A 125 3.19 -9.28 13.21
N PHE A 126 4.29 -8.54 13.15
CA PHE A 126 4.31 -7.10 12.96
C PHE A 126 4.78 -6.80 11.54
N ILE A 127 4.14 -5.84 10.87
CA ILE A 127 4.46 -5.51 9.48
C ILE A 127 5.31 -4.24 9.44
N ARG A 128 6.45 -4.30 8.76
CA ARG A 128 7.32 -3.18 8.39
C ARG A 128 8.00 -2.48 9.58
N TYR A 129 7.54 -1.29 9.99
CA TYR A 129 8.21 -0.43 10.98
C TYR A 129 7.53 -0.43 12.36
N GLU A 130 6.64 -1.38 12.59
CA GLU A 130 5.79 -1.42 13.77
C GLU A 130 6.51 -2.02 14.96
N ILE A 131 7.29 -1.17 15.64
CA ILE A 131 8.14 -1.56 16.77
C ILE A 131 7.63 -0.88 18.04
N TRP A 132 6.84 -1.60 18.84
CA TRP A 132 6.16 -1.13 20.04
C TRP A 132 6.81 -1.74 21.28
N TRP A 133 7.73 -1.00 21.92
CA TRP A 133 8.64 -1.56 22.94
C TRP A 133 7.93 -2.24 24.09
N ASN A 134 6.85 -1.64 24.64
CA ASN A 134 6.16 -2.23 25.78
C ASN A 134 5.38 -3.48 25.40
N ILE A 135 4.72 -3.46 24.24
CA ILE A 135 4.00 -4.61 23.68
C ILE A 135 4.99 -5.74 23.37
N LEU A 136 6.09 -5.47 22.67
CA LEU A 136 7.14 -6.47 22.37
C LEU A 136 7.72 -7.08 23.64
N SER A 137 7.99 -6.23 24.67
CA SER A 137 8.45 -6.73 25.97
C SER A 137 7.41 -7.60 26.65
N ALA A 138 6.12 -7.29 26.56
CA ALA A 138 5.06 -8.10 27.16
C ALA A 138 4.92 -9.45 26.46
N LEU A 139 5.01 -9.48 25.12
CA LEU A 139 5.04 -10.71 24.30
C LEU A 139 6.25 -11.58 24.69
N LYS A 140 7.45 -11.00 24.73
CA LYS A 140 8.69 -11.69 25.11
C LYS A 140 8.60 -12.30 26.51
N ASN A 141 8.08 -11.55 27.50
CA ASN A 141 7.91 -12.01 28.88
C ASN A 141 6.91 -13.17 29.01
N LYS A 142 6.01 -13.33 28.04
CA LYS A 142 5.07 -14.46 27.94
C LYS A 142 5.56 -15.58 27.03
N ASN A 143 6.80 -15.49 26.53
CA ASN A 143 7.38 -16.41 25.54
C ASN A 143 6.52 -16.60 24.28
N ILE A 144 5.79 -15.57 23.87
CA ILE A 144 4.98 -15.61 22.66
C ILE A 144 5.90 -15.34 21.46
N PRO A 145 5.99 -16.27 20.48
CA PRO A 145 6.75 -16.06 19.26
C PRO A 145 6.30 -14.80 18.54
N THR A 146 7.24 -13.91 18.23
CA THR A 146 6.95 -12.60 17.66
C THR A 146 7.86 -12.35 16.47
N TYR A 147 7.29 -11.98 15.34
CA TYR A 147 7.97 -11.82 14.07
C TYR A 147 7.76 -10.42 13.50
N LEU A 148 8.81 -9.89 12.85
CA LEU A 148 8.72 -8.66 12.07
C LEU A 148 8.92 -9.02 10.60
N VAL A 149 7.97 -8.62 9.75
CA VAL A 149 7.98 -8.90 8.32
C VAL A 149 8.14 -7.61 7.53
N ASN A 150 8.82 -7.67 6.39
CA ASN A 150 9.15 -6.55 5.53
C ASN A 150 10.00 -5.47 6.23
N ALA A 151 10.88 -5.86 7.14
CA ALA A 151 11.82 -4.92 7.75
C ALA A 151 12.84 -4.43 6.71
N ASN A 152 13.24 -3.15 6.81
CA ASN A 152 14.44 -2.68 6.15
C ASN A 152 15.54 -2.44 7.17
N LEU A 153 16.52 -3.31 7.18
CA LEU A 153 17.65 -3.26 8.12
C LEU A 153 18.75 -2.31 7.65
N ASN A 154 18.87 -2.07 6.34
CA ASN A 154 19.96 -1.29 5.72
C ASN A 154 19.70 0.21 5.67
N LYS A 155 18.49 0.66 6.01
CA LYS A 155 18.16 2.08 6.00
C LYS A 155 19.00 2.85 7.00
N LYS A 156 19.73 3.87 6.52
CA LYS A 156 20.45 4.80 7.41
C LYS A 156 19.49 5.49 8.36
N ARG A 157 19.80 5.48 9.65
CA ARG A 157 18.94 5.99 10.71
C ARG A 157 19.70 6.95 11.60
N SER A 158 18.98 7.83 12.31
CA SER A 158 19.63 8.67 13.33
C SER A 158 20.19 7.81 14.44
N PHE A 159 21.24 8.26 15.10
CA PHE A 159 21.92 7.56 16.21
C PHE A 159 20.94 7.14 17.31
N PHE A 160 20.03 8.03 17.71
CA PHE A 160 19.03 7.71 18.74
C PHE A 160 18.05 6.65 18.31
N TYR A 161 17.62 6.67 17.03
CA TYR A 161 16.70 5.68 16.51
C TYR A 161 17.40 4.32 16.34
N GLN A 162 18.66 4.30 15.90
CA GLN A 162 19.44 3.08 15.83
C GLN A 162 19.59 2.44 17.22
N PHE A 163 19.93 3.23 18.23
CA PHE A 163 20.01 2.75 19.61
C PHE A 163 18.67 2.20 20.14
N TYR A 164 17.55 2.79 19.71
CA TYR A 164 16.21 2.25 20.01
C TYR A 164 16.01 0.87 19.37
N LEU A 165 16.40 0.71 18.10
CA LEU A 165 16.30 -0.55 17.36
C LEU A 165 17.17 -1.65 17.97
N ASP A 166 18.41 -1.33 18.37
CA ASP A 166 19.32 -2.27 19.01
C ASP A 166 18.75 -2.85 20.30
N LYS A 167 17.85 -2.12 20.98
CA LYS A 167 17.16 -2.59 22.19
C LYS A 167 15.84 -3.32 21.92
N THR A 168 15.21 -3.06 20.80
CA THR A 168 13.88 -3.60 20.48
C THR A 168 13.93 -4.78 19.51
N TYR A 169 14.84 -4.82 18.55
CA TYR A 169 15.01 -5.94 17.63
C TYR A 169 15.24 -7.29 18.33
N PRO A 170 16.04 -7.40 19.42
CA PRO A 170 16.19 -8.65 20.16
C PRO A 170 14.92 -9.16 20.87
N LEU A 171 13.84 -8.37 20.87
CA LEU A 171 12.55 -8.79 21.42
C LEU A 171 11.77 -9.65 20.41
N PHE A 172 12.07 -9.54 19.11
CA PHE A 172 11.51 -10.42 18.10
C PHE A 172 12.18 -11.81 18.14
N THR A 173 11.40 -12.82 17.83
CA THR A 173 11.91 -14.19 17.62
C THR A 173 12.74 -14.26 16.33
N LYS A 174 12.24 -13.62 15.27
CA LYS A 174 12.94 -13.48 14.00
C LYS A 174 12.44 -12.23 13.25
N ILE A 175 13.35 -11.64 12.47
CA ILE A 175 13.07 -10.50 11.57
C ILE A 175 13.26 -10.98 10.13
N PHE A 176 12.25 -10.77 9.30
CA PHE A 176 12.28 -11.04 7.88
C PHE A 176 12.44 -9.70 7.15
N ASP A 177 13.64 -9.42 6.71
CA ASP A 177 13.95 -8.21 5.96
C ASP A 177 13.72 -8.40 4.45
N THR A 178 13.48 -7.28 3.77
CA THR A 178 13.11 -7.29 2.35
C THR A 178 14.24 -7.69 1.42
N GLU A 179 15.49 -7.55 1.85
CA GLU A 179 16.67 -7.89 1.04
C GLU A 179 16.87 -9.41 0.94
N ASN A 180 16.81 -10.10 2.09
CA ASN A 180 17.07 -11.53 2.18
C ASN A 180 15.85 -12.41 1.96
N TYR A 181 14.65 -11.90 2.27
CA TYR A 181 13.42 -12.70 2.26
C TYR A 181 12.41 -12.25 1.20
N GLY A 182 12.66 -11.15 0.48
CA GLY A 182 11.71 -10.55 -0.44
C GLY A 182 10.67 -9.65 0.26
N ASN A 183 9.71 -9.16 -0.50
CA ASN A 183 8.75 -8.15 -0.05
C ASN A 183 7.32 -8.57 -0.34
N THR A 184 6.52 -8.85 0.69
CA THR A 184 5.11 -9.24 0.55
C THR A 184 4.24 -8.14 -0.08
N LYS A 185 4.68 -6.86 -0.09
CA LYS A 185 4.01 -5.79 -0.84
C LYS A 185 4.06 -6.04 -2.35
N ILE A 186 5.24 -6.43 -2.83
CA ILE A 186 5.45 -6.75 -4.24
C ILE A 186 4.74 -8.07 -4.59
N GLU A 187 4.84 -9.08 -3.71
CA GLU A 187 4.07 -10.32 -3.86
C GLU A 187 2.57 -10.06 -3.96
N ARG A 188 2.02 -9.17 -3.13
CA ARG A 188 0.60 -8.79 -3.21
C ARG A 188 0.24 -8.17 -4.56
N ALA A 189 1.11 -7.33 -5.11
CA ALA A 189 0.89 -6.76 -6.43
C ALA A 189 0.94 -7.83 -7.53
N LEU A 190 1.85 -8.80 -7.45
CA LEU A 190 1.92 -9.95 -8.36
C LEU A 190 0.68 -10.85 -8.26
N LEU A 191 0.15 -11.08 -7.05
CA LEU A 191 -1.11 -11.81 -6.86
C LEU A 191 -2.29 -11.07 -7.48
N ASN A 192 -2.39 -9.75 -7.29
CA ASN A 192 -3.43 -8.93 -7.93
C ASN A 192 -3.33 -8.97 -9.46
N GLN A 193 -2.10 -9.01 -10.01
CA GLN A 193 -1.88 -9.15 -11.46
C GLN A 193 -2.44 -10.47 -12.00
N ARG A 194 -2.30 -11.56 -11.24
CA ARG A 194 -2.80 -12.89 -11.62
C ARG A 194 -4.33 -12.99 -11.51
N GLU A 195 -4.96 -12.17 -10.67
CA GLU A 195 -6.43 -12.11 -10.57
C GLU A 195 -7.03 -11.58 -11.89
N ALA A 196 -7.87 -12.36 -12.52
CA ALA A 196 -8.44 -12.07 -13.84
C ALA A 196 -9.70 -11.16 -13.75
N LEU A 197 -9.59 -10.01 -13.07
CA LEU A 197 -10.65 -9.01 -13.12
C LEU A 197 -10.57 -8.23 -14.44
N ILE A 198 -11.43 -8.61 -15.38
CA ILE A 198 -11.61 -7.91 -16.64
C ILE A 198 -12.85 -7.03 -16.51
N ASP A 199 -12.68 -5.74 -16.74
CA ASP A 199 -13.80 -4.81 -16.84
C ASP A 199 -14.10 -4.58 -18.34
N GLU A 200 -15.27 -5.05 -18.79
CA GLU A 200 -15.65 -5.00 -20.20
C GLU A 200 -15.73 -3.55 -20.74
N LYS A 201 -16.17 -2.60 -19.92
CA LYS A 201 -16.24 -1.19 -20.30
C LYS A 201 -14.85 -0.63 -20.56
N ILE A 202 -13.89 -0.91 -19.67
CA ILE A 202 -12.51 -0.45 -19.80
C ILE A 202 -11.83 -1.15 -20.96
N SER A 203 -12.06 -2.46 -21.12
CA SER A 203 -11.55 -3.22 -22.27
C SER A 203 -12.03 -2.64 -23.60
N ALA A 204 -13.31 -2.29 -23.68
CA ALA A 204 -13.89 -1.64 -24.88
C ALA A 204 -13.31 -0.24 -25.11
N PHE A 205 -13.11 0.55 -24.04
CA PHE A 205 -12.52 1.89 -24.12
C PHE A 205 -11.06 1.85 -24.62
N CYS A 206 -10.28 0.88 -24.17
CA CYS A 206 -8.85 0.75 -24.48
C CYS A 206 -8.55 0.07 -25.82
N LYS A 207 -9.57 -0.49 -26.49
CA LYS A 207 -9.38 -1.30 -27.69
C LYS A 207 -8.61 -0.53 -28.78
N ASP A 208 -7.57 -1.18 -29.31
CA ASP A 208 -6.75 -0.69 -30.44
C ASP A 208 -6.13 0.71 -30.20
N SER A 209 -5.88 1.06 -28.91
CA SER A 209 -5.40 2.37 -28.52
C SER A 209 -4.08 2.30 -27.76
N PHE A 210 -3.36 3.41 -27.69
CA PHE A 210 -2.27 3.62 -26.75
C PHE A 210 -2.84 4.19 -25.45
N VAL A 211 -2.70 3.47 -24.35
CA VAL A 211 -3.40 3.76 -23.11
C VAL A 211 -2.46 4.35 -22.07
N ILE A 212 -2.80 5.53 -21.57
CA ILE A 212 -2.13 6.18 -20.46
C ILE A 212 -3.06 6.14 -19.24
N VAL A 213 -2.58 5.61 -18.11
CA VAL A 213 -3.34 5.59 -16.86
C VAL A 213 -2.75 6.57 -15.86
N LEU A 214 -3.52 7.58 -15.45
CA LEU A 214 -3.20 8.43 -14.31
C LEU A 214 -3.76 7.78 -13.04
N GLY A 215 -2.89 7.14 -12.27
CA GLY A 215 -3.27 6.41 -11.07
C GLY A 215 -3.07 7.21 -9.79
N SER A 216 -4.09 7.31 -8.95
CA SER A 216 -4.09 8.12 -7.73
C SER A 216 -3.62 9.56 -7.99
N SER A 217 -4.08 10.16 -9.10
CA SER A 217 -3.63 11.46 -9.55
C SER A 217 -4.04 12.58 -8.59
N TRP A 218 -3.22 13.62 -8.54
CA TRP A 218 -3.51 14.91 -7.96
C TRP A 218 -3.51 15.98 -9.06
N LYS A 219 -3.81 17.20 -8.69
CA LYS A 219 -3.93 18.31 -9.64
C LYS A 219 -2.65 18.52 -10.47
N GLU A 220 -1.50 18.32 -9.88
CA GLU A 220 -0.19 18.51 -10.52
C GLU A 220 0.00 17.53 -11.70
N GLU A 221 -0.25 16.26 -11.51
CA GLU A 221 -0.13 15.26 -12.58
C GLU A 221 -1.21 15.44 -13.65
N GLU A 222 -2.41 15.81 -13.24
CA GLU A 222 -3.52 16.10 -14.17
C GLU A 222 -3.21 17.30 -15.07
N VAL A 223 -2.61 18.37 -14.51
CA VAL A 223 -2.19 19.56 -15.27
C VAL A 223 -1.11 19.21 -16.29
N LEU A 224 -0.08 18.47 -15.89
CA LEU A 224 1.00 18.02 -16.77
C LEU A 224 0.43 17.20 -17.96
N MET A 225 -0.46 16.25 -17.65
CA MET A 225 -1.06 15.41 -18.69
C MET A 225 -2.00 16.20 -19.61
N ALA A 226 -2.79 17.11 -19.08
CA ALA A 226 -3.68 17.93 -19.89
C ALA A 226 -2.90 18.86 -20.83
N GLU A 227 -1.81 19.46 -20.36
CA GLU A 227 -0.93 20.29 -21.21
C GLU A 227 -0.32 19.45 -22.33
N PHE A 228 0.20 18.26 -22.02
CA PHE A 228 0.74 17.35 -23.01
C PHE A 228 -0.32 16.94 -24.04
N TYR A 229 -1.51 16.57 -23.57
CA TYR A 229 -2.62 16.15 -24.44
C TYR A 229 -3.01 17.25 -25.42
N ARG A 230 -3.25 18.48 -24.96
CA ARG A 230 -3.63 19.62 -25.82
C ARG A 230 -2.57 19.92 -26.90
N LYS A 231 -1.29 19.83 -26.56
CA LYS A 231 -0.18 20.05 -27.50
C LYS A 231 -0.04 18.95 -28.55
N ASN A 232 -0.34 17.71 -28.16
CA ASN A 232 0.06 16.52 -28.93
C ASN A 232 -1.13 15.72 -29.49
N LYS A 233 -2.40 16.03 -29.19
CA LYS A 233 -3.56 15.25 -29.59
C LYS A 233 -3.69 14.99 -31.09
N ASN A 234 -3.23 15.91 -31.92
CA ASN A 234 -3.24 15.75 -33.36
C ASN A 234 -2.22 14.74 -33.90
N HIS A 235 -1.13 14.51 -33.16
CA HIS A 235 -0.08 13.55 -33.51
C HIS A 235 -0.39 12.16 -32.97
N PHE A 236 -1.15 12.09 -31.87
CA PHE A 236 -1.49 10.86 -31.14
C PHE A 236 -3.01 10.65 -31.09
N SER A 237 -3.67 10.63 -32.25
CA SER A 237 -5.12 10.46 -32.35
C SER A 237 -5.67 9.15 -31.76
N TYR A 238 -4.78 8.19 -31.49
CA TYR A 238 -5.06 6.88 -30.91
C TYR A 238 -4.81 6.80 -29.39
N ILE A 239 -4.46 7.91 -28.73
CA ILE A 239 -4.27 7.94 -27.27
C ILE A 239 -5.62 7.86 -26.57
N LYS A 240 -5.70 6.98 -25.59
CA LYS A 240 -6.75 6.92 -24.57
C LYS A 240 -6.16 7.19 -23.19
N ILE A 241 -6.84 8.00 -22.39
CA ILE A 241 -6.40 8.38 -21.05
C ILE A 241 -7.44 7.90 -20.05
N ILE A 242 -7.01 7.13 -19.04
CA ILE A 242 -7.85 6.78 -17.90
C ILE A 242 -7.35 7.59 -16.69
N ILE A 243 -8.24 8.37 -16.08
CA ILE A 243 -7.93 9.20 -14.91
C ILE A 243 -8.61 8.61 -13.68
N ALA A 244 -7.81 8.17 -12.71
CA ALA A 244 -8.25 7.67 -11.42
C ALA A 244 -7.72 8.59 -10.31
N PRO A 245 -8.40 9.68 -9.94
CA PRO A 245 -7.94 10.61 -8.93
C PRO A 245 -7.84 9.97 -7.55
N HIS A 246 -6.92 10.47 -6.72
CA HIS A 246 -6.77 10.02 -5.33
C HIS A 246 -8.01 10.35 -4.49
N GLU A 247 -8.49 11.58 -4.65
CA GLU A 247 -9.73 12.08 -4.06
C GLU A 247 -10.57 12.75 -5.13
N TRP A 248 -11.89 12.59 -5.07
CA TRP A 248 -12.80 13.20 -6.01
C TRP A 248 -14.17 13.44 -5.36
N ASN A 249 -14.87 14.42 -5.89
CA ASN A 249 -16.25 14.81 -5.55
C ASN A 249 -17.09 14.87 -6.83
N GLU A 250 -18.34 15.25 -6.70
CA GLU A 250 -19.29 15.37 -7.82
C GLU A 250 -18.89 16.38 -8.90
N HIS A 251 -18.00 17.33 -8.59
CA HIS A 251 -17.53 18.35 -9.54
C HIS A 251 -16.28 17.93 -10.31
N LYS A 252 -15.65 16.81 -9.95
CA LYS A 252 -14.34 16.40 -10.49
C LYS A 252 -14.38 16.18 -12.00
N GLN A 253 -15.46 15.61 -12.54
CA GLN A 253 -15.60 15.44 -13.98
C GLN A 253 -15.54 16.80 -14.71
N ASN A 254 -16.31 17.79 -14.27
CA ASN A 254 -16.33 19.12 -14.87
C ASN A 254 -14.98 19.83 -14.77
N GLU A 255 -14.26 19.66 -13.64
CA GLU A 255 -12.91 20.19 -13.49
C GLU A 255 -11.95 19.61 -14.52
N LEU A 256 -12.04 18.31 -14.76
CA LEU A 256 -11.20 17.62 -15.74
C LEU A 256 -11.58 18.02 -17.16
N GLU A 257 -12.87 18.13 -17.49
CA GLU A 257 -13.34 18.59 -18.81
C GLU A 257 -12.82 20.00 -19.14
N LEU A 258 -12.86 20.91 -18.16
CA LEU A 258 -12.29 22.25 -18.31
C LEU A 258 -10.76 22.22 -18.47
N LEU A 259 -10.07 21.33 -17.74
CA LEU A 259 -8.62 21.22 -17.77
C LEU A 259 -8.10 20.65 -19.09
N PHE A 260 -8.75 19.60 -19.60
CA PHE A 260 -8.35 18.93 -20.84
C PHE A 260 -8.93 19.58 -22.09
N GLU A 261 -9.94 20.46 -21.95
CA GLU A 261 -10.71 21.07 -23.06
C GLU A 261 -11.35 20.02 -24.00
N GLU A 262 -11.82 18.91 -23.40
CA GLU A 262 -12.40 17.76 -24.10
C GLU A 262 -13.53 17.13 -23.28
N PRO A 263 -14.53 16.52 -23.91
CA PRO A 263 -15.53 15.71 -23.22
C PRO A 263 -14.90 14.50 -22.55
N ILE A 264 -15.33 14.20 -21.32
CA ILE A 264 -14.83 13.06 -20.53
C ILE A 264 -15.96 12.08 -20.26
N SER A 265 -15.77 10.81 -20.61
CA SER A 265 -16.67 9.75 -20.21
C SER A 265 -16.44 9.36 -18.75
N VAL A 266 -17.51 8.97 -18.06
CA VAL A 266 -17.44 8.45 -16.68
C VAL A 266 -17.61 6.93 -16.72
N HIS A 267 -16.77 6.18 -16.00
CA HIS A 267 -16.76 4.72 -16.03
C HIS A 267 -18.14 4.11 -15.68
N SER A 268 -18.82 4.60 -14.64
CA SER A 268 -20.13 4.05 -14.24
C SER A 268 -21.18 4.14 -15.35
N SER A 269 -21.17 5.23 -16.14
CA SER A 269 -22.11 5.51 -17.23
C SER A 269 -21.51 5.29 -18.63
N PHE A 270 -20.29 4.74 -18.73
CA PHE A 270 -19.61 4.54 -20.01
C PHE A 270 -20.40 3.64 -20.94
N ASN A 271 -20.51 4.09 -22.20
CA ASN A 271 -21.04 3.33 -23.32
C ASN A 271 -20.01 3.33 -24.46
N ALA A 272 -19.75 2.17 -25.06
CA ALA A 272 -18.76 1.99 -26.13
C ALA A 272 -19.04 2.86 -27.38
N ASN A 273 -20.26 3.38 -27.55
CA ASN A 273 -20.60 4.32 -28.60
C ASN A 273 -20.09 5.74 -28.33
N ASN A 274 -19.62 6.05 -27.12
CA ASN A 274 -19.06 7.35 -26.80
C ASN A 274 -17.63 7.43 -27.35
N ASN A 275 -17.47 8.30 -28.36
CA ASN A 275 -16.15 8.50 -28.98
C ASN A 275 -15.32 9.54 -28.19
N THR A 276 -15.01 9.24 -26.91
CA THR A 276 -14.16 10.10 -26.07
C THR A 276 -12.75 9.51 -25.96
N SER A 277 -11.75 10.38 -25.79
CA SER A 277 -10.36 9.98 -25.57
C SER A 277 -10.01 9.86 -24.09
N ILE A 278 -10.87 10.33 -23.19
CA ILE A 278 -10.61 10.40 -21.76
C ILE A 278 -11.75 9.72 -20.99
N LEU A 279 -11.38 8.85 -20.05
CA LEU A 279 -12.27 8.14 -19.13
C LEU A 279 -11.94 8.51 -17.69
N PHE A 280 -12.90 9.10 -16.97
CA PHE A 280 -12.83 9.31 -15.54
C PHE A 280 -13.32 8.08 -14.80
N LEU A 281 -12.48 7.58 -13.88
CA LEU A 281 -12.79 6.42 -13.05
C LEU A 281 -13.46 6.85 -11.74
N ASP A 282 -14.76 6.72 -11.66
CA ASP A 282 -15.59 7.04 -10.48
C ASP A 282 -15.81 5.84 -9.54
N LYS A 283 -14.96 4.79 -9.65
CA LYS A 283 -15.03 3.56 -8.85
C LYS A 283 -13.73 3.31 -8.11
N LYS A 284 -13.80 3.14 -6.78
CA LYS A 284 -12.64 2.80 -5.95
C LYS A 284 -12.31 1.31 -5.99
N GLY A 285 -11.04 0.98 -5.75
CA GLY A 285 -10.58 -0.39 -5.54
C GLY A 285 -10.23 -1.18 -6.81
N ILE A 286 -10.51 -0.66 -8.01
CA ILE A 286 -10.22 -1.35 -9.27
C ILE A 286 -8.94 -0.86 -9.97
N LEU A 287 -8.36 0.25 -9.54
CA LEU A 287 -7.17 0.85 -10.16
C LEU A 287 -6.01 -0.16 -10.32
N LYS A 288 -5.74 -0.97 -9.32
CA LYS A 288 -4.69 -2.00 -9.33
C LYS A 288 -4.84 -3.03 -10.46
N TYR A 289 -6.05 -3.21 -10.99
CA TYR A 289 -6.32 -4.11 -12.14
C TYR A 289 -6.28 -3.39 -13.48
N LEU A 290 -6.38 -2.05 -13.49
CA LEU A 290 -6.40 -1.25 -14.73
C LEU A 290 -5.05 -1.14 -15.40
N TYR A 291 -3.98 -1.26 -14.65
CA TYR A 291 -2.62 -1.17 -15.20
C TYR A 291 -2.31 -2.26 -16.23
N ARG A 292 -3.12 -3.32 -16.31
CA ARG A 292 -3.04 -4.33 -17.39
C ARG A 292 -3.33 -3.77 -18.78
N TYR A 293 -4.12 -2.68 -18.85
CA TYR A 293 -4.46 -2.00 -20.09
C TYR A 293 -3.49 -0.88 -20.43
N ALA A 294 -2.65 -0.47 -19.48
CA ALA A 294 -1.80 0.69 -19.63
C ALA A 294 -0.50 0.38 -20.41
N ASP A 295 -0.23 1.18 -21.42
CA ASP A 295 1.09 1.26 -22.06
C ASP A 295 2.06 2.08 -21.19
N ILE A 296 1.55 3.13 -20.52
CA ILE A 296 2.29 3.98 -19.58
C ILE A 296 1.37 4.30 -18.39
N ALA A 297 1.94 4.35 -17.19
CA ALA A 297 1.25 4.86 -16.01
C ALA A 297 1.90 6.14 -15.49
N ILE A 298 1.09 7.08 -15.05
CA ILE A 298 1.50 8.28 -14.33
C ILE A 298 0.96 8.15 -12.92
N ILE A 299 1.84 8.07 -11.92
CA ILE A 299 1.44 7.83 -10.53
C ILE A 299 1.50 9.12 -9.73
N GLY A 300 0.37 9.47 -9.14
CA GLY A 300 0.19 10.71 -8.40
C GLY A 300 0.89 10.75 -7.05
N GLY A 301 0.91 11.96 -6.46
CA GLY A 301 1.45 12.26 -5.14
C GLY A 301 2.93 12.62 -5.11
N GLY A 302 3.67 12.35 -6.18
CA GLY A 302 5.10 12.59 -6.25
C GLY A 302 5.49 14.09 -6.25
N PHE A 303 4.59 14.99 -6.58
CA PHE A 303 4.81 16.44 -6.44
C PHE A 303 4.38 16.98 -5.06
N GLY A 304 3.67 16.16 -4.27
CA GLY A 304 3.17 16.51 -2.95
C GLY A 304 3.88 15.76 -1.82
N LYS A 305 3.12 15.02 -1.04
CA LYS A 305 3.58 14.33 0.17
C LYS A 305 4.41 13.06 -0.10
N GLY A 306 4.41 12.55 -1.31
CA GLY A 306 5.12 11.36 -1.74
C GLY A 306 4.32 10.53 -2.73
N VAL A 307 5.04 9.87 -3.65
CA VAL A 307 4.44 9.04 -4.69
C VAL A 307 3.59 7.92 -4.09
N HIS A 308 2.47 7.61 -4.74
CA HIS A 308 1.64 6.46 -4.38
C HIS A 308 2.28 5.13 -4.81
N ASN A 309 1.55 4.02 -4.72
CA ASN A 309 2.08 2.69 -4.97
C ASN A 309 2.40 2.45 -6.46
N ILE A 310 3.67 2.57 -6.86
CA ILE A 310 4.10 2.30 -8.24
C ILE A 310 4.18 0.80 -8.55
N THR A 311 4.31 -0.07 -7.53
CA THR A 311 4.48 -1.51 -7.75
C THR A 311 3.24 -2.15 -8.40
N GLU A 312 2.05 -1.60 -8.17
CA GLU A 312 0.80 -2.07 -8.79
C GLU A 312 0.81 -1.93 -10.31
N SER A 313 1.53 -0.95 -10.86
CA SER A 313 1.69 -0.78 -12.30
C SER A 313 2.88 -1.60 -12.84
N VAL A 314 4.00 -1.53 -12.15
CA VAL A 314 5.26 -2.14 -12.60
C VAL A 314 5.17 -3.66 -12.72
N VAL A 315 4.36 -4.34 -11.90
CA VAL A 315 4.15 -5.80 -12.01
C VAL A 315 3.55 -6.23 -13.34
N TYR A 316 2.79 -5.35 -14.02
CA TYR A 316 2.30 -5.60 -15.37
C TYR A 316 3.38 -5.37 -16.45
N GLY A 317 4.52 -4.82 -16.07
CA GLY A 317 5.56 -4.38 -17.01
C GLY A 317 5.32 -2.99 -17.57
N THR A 318 4.39 -2.26 -17.00
CA THR A 318 4.02 -0.90 -17.41
C THR A 318 5.04 0.09 -16.87
N PRO A 319 5.74 0.89 -17.71
CA PRO A 319 6.61 1.95 -17.25
C PRO A 319 5.83 3.03 -16.51
N VAL A 320 6.44 3.56 -15.45
CA VAL A 320 5.80 4.55 -14.58
C VAL A 320 6.54 5.88 -14.57
N ILE A 321 5.79 6.97 -14.69
CA ILE A 321 6.27 8.35 -14.53
C ILE A 321 5.69 8.92 -13.24
N PHE A 322 6.48 9.62 -12.45
CA PHE A 322 6.04 10.21 -11.18
C PHE A 322 6.90 11.40 -10.77
N GLY A 323 6.40 12.23 -9.87
CA GLY A 323 7.10 13.41 -9.36
C GLY A 323 8.29 13.08 -8.44
N PRO A 324 9.08 14.10 -8.01
CA PRO A 324 10.39 13.92 -7.38
C PRO A 324 10.35 13.42 -5.92
N ASN A 325 9.19 13.43 -5.26
CA ASN A 325 9.08 13.05 -3.85
C ASN A 325 8.78 11.56 -3.70
N TYR A 326 9.79 10.71 -3.78
CA TYR A 326 9.68 9.24 -3.68
C TYR A 326 10.59 8.60 -2.63
N ASN A 327 11.47 9.36 -1.97
CA ASN A 327 12.49 8.84 -1.04
C ASN A 327 11.96 8.05 0.17
N ALA A 328 10.66 8.11 0.45
CA ALA A 328 10.05 7.35 1.52
C ALA A 328 9.87 5.85 1.17
N PHE A 329 9.98 5.50 -0.11
CA PHE A 329 9.70 4.17 -0.65
C PHE A 329 10.96 3.58 -1.29
N GLU A 330 11.52 2.56 -0.64
CA GLU A 330 12.79 1.93 -1.05
C GLU A 330 12.66 1.16 -2.35
N GLU A 331 11.54 0.47 -2.52
CA GLU A 331 11.22 -0.24 -3.76
C GLU A 331 11.19 0.68 -4.99
N VAL A 332 10.90 1.97 -4.78
CA VAL A 332 10.95 2.97 -5.87
C VAL A 332 12.38 3.22 -6.31
N GLN A 333 13.31 3.38 -5.34
CA GLN A 333 14.72 3.57 -5.66
C GLN A 333 15.31 2.34 -6.36
N GLU A 334 15.00 1.12 -5.88
CA GLU A 334 15.43 -0.11 -6.57
C GLU A 334 14.96 -0.14 -8.03
N LEU A 335 13.71 0.26 -8.29
CA LEU A 335 13.15 0.27 -9.65
C LEU A 335 13.77 1.38 -10.53
N ILE A 336 14.13 2.52 -9.95
CA ILE A 336 14.87 3.59 -10.67
C ILE A 336 16.27 3.08 -11.05
N ASP A 337 16.97 2.43 -10.12
CA ASP A 337 18.34 1.93 -10.32
C ASP A 337 18.41 0.86 -11.42
N LEU A 338 17.31 0.15 -11.66
CA LEU A 338 17.17 -0.76 -12.81
C LEU A 338 17.12 -0.01 -14.15
N ASN A 339 16.82 1.30 -14.13
CA ASN A 339 16.89 2.23 -15.26
C ASN A 339 16.09 1.81 -16.51
N PHE A 340 14.91 1.20 -16.33
CA PHE A 340 14.08 0.78 -17.47
C PHE A 340 12.56 0.91 -17.28
N ILE A 341 12.07 1.12 -16.04
CA ILE A 341 10.63 1.04 -15.79
C ILE A 341 10.07 2.16 -14.91
N ALA A 342 10.93 2.84 -14.13
CA ALA A 342 10.53 3.89 -13.18
C ALA A 342 11.26 5.20 -13.49
N PHE A 343 10.50 6.27 -13.79
CA PHE A 343 11.01 7.53 -14.33
C PHE A 343 10.54 8.70 -13.46
N PRO A 344 11.37 9.18 -12.51
CA PRO A 344 11.08 10.40 -11.78
C PRO A 344 11.23 11.63 -12.69
N ILE A 345 10.34 12.60 -12.53
CA ILE A 345 10.35 13.86 -13.28
C ILE A 345 10.18 15.05 -12.32
N HIS A 346 10.70 16.23 -12.71
CA HIS A 346 10.65 17.43 -11.88
C HIS A 346 9.78 18.55 -12.47
N ASN A 347 9.53 18.52 -13.77
CA ASN A 347 8.83 19.58 -14.50
C ASN A 347 8.19 19.06 -15.79
N TYR A 348 7.45 19.95 -16.46
CA TYR A 348 6.77 19.62 -17.71
C TYR A 348 7.73 19.19 -18.85
N ILE A 349 8.90 19.83 -18.97
CA ILE A 349 9.86 19.52 -20.04
C ILE A 349 10.37 18.06 -19.89
N GLU A 350 10.71 17.67 -18.68
CA GLU A 350 11.11 16.29 -18.39
C GLU A 350 9.95 15.32 -18.59
N PHE A 351 8.72 15.70 -18.19
CA PHE A 351 7.52 14.91 -18.39
C PHE A 351 7.28 14.64 -19.87
N GLU A 352 7.21 15.69 -20.69
CA GLU A 352 6.98 15.59 -22.14
C GLU A 352 8.06 14.74 -22.83
N LYS A 353 9.35 15.01 -22.55
CA LYS A 353 10.48 14.24 -23.08
C LYS A 353 10.37 12.76 -22.73
N THR A 354 10.07 12.44 -21.47
CA THR A 354 9.97 11.07 -20.99
C THR A 354 8.79 10.36 -21.63
N LEU A 355 7.61 11.01 -21.67
CA LEU A 355 6.41 10.42 -22.25
C LEU A 355 6.56 10.15 -23.75
N LEU A 356 7.17 11.08 -24.50
CA LEU A 356 7.47 10.89 -25.94
C LEU A 356 8.47 9.74 -26.16
N ALA A 357 9.50 9.65 -25.34
CA ALA A 357 10.48 8.55 -25.42
C ALA A 357 9.85 7.19 -25.12
N LEU A 358 8.88 7.14 -24.19
CA LEU A 358 8.16 5.93 -23.81
C LEU A 358 7.02 5.57 -24.78
N SER A 359 6.64 6.44 -25.70
CA SER A 359 5.61 6.14 -26.71
C SER A 359 6.10 5.24 -27.85
N ASP A 360 7.40 5.00 -27.99
CA ASP A 360 7.97 4.02 -28.92
C ASP A 360 7.84 2.58 -28.37
N LYS A 361 6.76 1.92 -28.74
CA LYS A 361 6.39 0.57 -28.25
C LYS A 361 7.46 -0.49 -28.51
N GLU A 362 8.19 -0.45 -29.61
CA GLU A 362 9.07 -1.54 -30.02
C GLU A 362 10.32 -1.64 -29.15
N THR A 363 10.91 -0.50 -28.84
CA THR A 363 12.11 -0.40 -27.98
C THR A 363 11.79 -0.78 -26.54
N LEU A 364 10.65 -0.36 -26.01
CA LEU A 364 10.25 -0.61 -24.63
C LEU A 364 9.89 -2.06 -24.35
N THR A 365 9.11 -2.70 -25.22
CA THR A 365 8.62 -4.06 -24.98
C THR A 365 9.81 -5.04 -24.84
N LYS A 366 10.87 -4.88 -25.63
CA LYS A 366 12.08 -5.75 -25.56
C LYS A 366 12.87 -5.55 -24.26
N ILE A 367 13.03 -4.31 -23.82
CA ILE A 367 13.82 -3.98 -22.61
C ILE A 367 13.08 -4.37 -21.35
N VAL A 368 11.79 -4.07 -21.27
CA VAL A 368 10.95 -4.31 -20.10
C VAL A 368 10.77 -5.80 -19.83
N TYR A 369 10.54 -6.62 -20.87
CA TYR A 369 10.29 -8.06 -20.69
C TYR A 369 11.46 -8.79 -20.04
N ASN A 370 12.68 -8.60 -20.54
CA ASN A 370 13.86 -9.33 -20.07
C ASN A 370 14.30 -8.94 -18.65
N LYS A 371 14.15 -7.67 -18.25
CA LYS A 371 14.55 -7.20 -16.91
C LYS A 371 13.48 -7.40 -15.85
N LYS A 372 12.20 -7.42 -16.23
CA LYS A 372 11.06 -7.63 -15.35
C LYS A 372 11.17 -8.96 -14.61
N MET A 373 11.45 -10.04 -15.29
CA MET A 373 11.45 -11.39 -14.71
C MET A 373 12.44 -11.50 -13.55
N ASN A 374 13.68 -11.05 -13.75
CA ASN A 374 14.73 -11.18 -12.73
C ASN A 374 14.45 -10.37 -11.45
N TYR A 375 13.79 -9.19 -11.56
CA TYR A 375 13.47 -8.39 -10.37
C TYR A 375 12.37 -9.02 -9.53
N PHE A 376 11.34 -9.56 -10.19
CA PHE A 376 10.16 -10.07 -9.45
C PHE A 376 10.33 -11.48 -8.91
N GLU A 377 11.27 -12.30 -9.45
CA GLU A 377 11.49 -13.67 -8.99
C GLU A 377 11.72 -13.78 -7.48
N LYS A 378 12.52 -12.88 -6.89
CA LYS A 378 12.80 -12.85 -5.43
C LYS A 378 11.57 -12.52 -4.57
N HIS A 379 10.48 -12.08 -5.20
CA HIS A 379 9.25 -11.66 -4.51
C HIS A 379 8.07 -12.62 -4.74
N ILE A 380 8.33 -13.76 -5.34
CA ILE A 380 7.34 -14.83 -5.53
C ILE A 380 7.37 -15.72 -4.28
N ASP A 381 6.17 -16.11 -3.79
CA ASP A 381 5.97 -17.03 -2.67
C ASP A 381 6.68 -16.63 -1.35
N VAL A 382 6.91 -15.32 -1.15
CA VAL A 382 7.54 -14.76 0.04
C VAL A 382 6.76 -15.12 1.31
N ALA A 383 5.43 -14.97 1.27
CA ALA A 383 4.57 -15.29 2.40
C ALA A 383 4.61 -16.79 2.74
N GLU A 384 4.66 -17.66 1.73
CA GLU A 384 4.79 -19.10 1.93
C GLU A 384 6.11 -19.46 2.59
N TYR A 385 7.22 -18.90 2.10
CA TYR A 385 8.54 -19.11 2.69
C TYR A 385 8.62 -18.60 4.14
N ILE A 386 8.06 -17.43 4.44
CA ILE A 386 7.97 -16.89 5.79
C ILE A 386 7.16 -17.82 6.69
N LEU A 387 5.99 -18.27 6.24
CA LEU A 387 5.13 -19.15 7.03
C LEU A 387 5.72 -20.53 7.27
N ALA A 388 6.48 -21.09 6.34
CA ALA A 388 7.22 -22.34 6.55
C ALA A 388 8.24 -22.24 7.69
N ILE A 389 8.82 -21.06 7.92
CA ILE A 389 9.74 -20.82 9.05
C ILE A 389 8.99 -20.56 10.36
N ILE A 390 7.86 -19.83 10.29
CA ILE A 390 7.07 -19.43 11.48
C ILE A 390 6.28 -20.61 12.05
N LEU A 391 5.74 -21.44 11.18
CA LEU A 391 4.88 -22.58 11.48
C LEU A 391 5.46 -23.81 10.79
N PRO A 392 6.59 -24.34 11.28
CA PRO A 392 7.09 -25.62 10.77
C PRO A 392 6.07 -26.71 11.08
N ASP A 393 5.88 -27.62 10.13
CA ASP A 393 4.96 -28.76 10.20
C ASP A 393 5.15 -29.64 11.44
#